data_fb93e322d55eacc5378bf6e8443468fe
#
_entry.id   fb93e322d55eacc5378bf6e8443468fe
#
_cell.length_a   1.000
_cell.length_b   1.000
_cell.length_c   1.000
_cell.angle_alpha   90.00
_cell.angle_beta   90.00
_cell.angle_gamma   90.00
#
_symmetry.space_group_name_H-M   'P 1'
#
loop_
_entity.id
_entity.type
_entity.pdbx_description
1 polymer ?
#
loop_
_entity_poly.entity_id
_entity_poly.type
_entity_poly.pdbx_seq_one_letter_code
_entity_poly.pdbx_strand_id
1 'polypeptide(L)'
;MIPDEIVEEVRARADIVDIIGEFVALKKAGKEFKANCPFHEERTPSFHVVPDKGFFKCFGCGQSGDVFKFLMERQGMDFVEAVKHVGGRAGVEVREVKRAAEADDPNRPLYAINAFAQDWFRERLTDPDGGAAARTYLEGRGISPDIAERFGMGYAPNDWGALRSAAGKHGLEDDLMLEVGLLNTSDRKKNPYDRFRGRIMFPIESVSGRVIAFGGRDFESDQADAPKYLNSPETRIYRKGENLYGLSWARHAVRREECALLVEGYMDVVSLAAHGFDNTVASLGTALTPEQARLLARYTKRPLLLFDSDAAGLRATFKAGDILLEAGLHPGVVTLPPGEDPDTVVRNQGPEALGEYLDQAVDVLDRKLQILEERDYFSSIGGKRSALDRLLPTIRCAADAALRDIYVTKVAGKTGVRRETLEEELKKQRPHLAKTTKAFKSGEYPSKPLPLVPKATVERQVLLMMTKGPEWVERATELISPEDFDDQSYRTIFHALLDNPELRVVPASMDALAAQKFEEILSDPMELNHGLEVFRKSVDRIRAEVRYQHVKDIQHQIELTQDEDEKLELLKTLKEWTKEVRDLDPTILQRHSASVGDTT
;
A
#
# COMPACT_ATOMS: atom_id res chain seq x y z
N MET A 1 3.32 11.32 29.10
CA MET A 1 3.63 12.75 28.86
C MET A 1 4.48 13.23 30.01
N ILE A 2 5.43 14.09 29.72
CA ILE A 2 6.24 14.75 30.76
C ILE A 2 5.46 15.98 31.22
N PRO A 3 5.26 16.21 32.55
CA PRO A 3 4.62 17.41 33.05
C PRO A 3 5.35 18.68 32.61
N ASP A 4 4.61 19.74 32.30
CA ASP A 4 5.17 21.01 31.81
C ASP A 4 6.19 21.59 32.81
N GLU A 5 5.98 21.39 34.11
CA GLU A 5 6.90 21.80 35.19
C GLU A 5 8.27 21.12 35.05
N ILE A 6 8.30 19.81 34.74
CA ILE A 6 9.54 19.05 34.51
C ILE A 6 10.21 19.51 33.22
N VAL A 7 9.42 19.77 32.17
CA VAL A 7 9.94 20.29 30.88
C VAL A 7 10.61 21.65 31.09
N GLU A 8 9.99 22.55 31.85
CA GLU A 8 10.55 23.86 32.18
C GLU A 8 11.77 23.75 33.10
N GLU A 9 11.78 22.82 34.05
CA GLU A 9 12.94 22.56 34.89
C GLU A 9 14.13 22.02 34.06
N VAL A 10 13.88 21.10 33.16
CA VAL A 10 14.90 20.58 32.23
C VAL A 10 15.43 21.70 31.34
N ARG A 11 14.52 22.54 30.79
CA ARG A 11 14.91 23.68 29.96
C ARG A 11 15.76 24.68 30.72
N ALA A 12 15.39 24.99 31.95
CA ALA A 12 16.10 25.97 32.79
C ALA A 12 17.50 25.50 33.22
N ARG A 13 17.68 24.20 33.39
CA ARG A 13 18.99 23.61 33.79
C ARG A 13 19.85 23.17 32.59
N ALA A 14 19.31 23.14 31.40
CA ALA A 14 20.02 22.74 30.21
C ALA A 14 21.07 23.78 29.79
N ASP A 15 22.32 23.34 29.63
CA ASP A 15 23.31 24.14 28.92
C ASP A 15 23.21 23.87 27.41
N ILE A 16 22.60 24.82 26.70
CA ILE A 16 22.38 24.72 25.25
C ILE A 16 23.71 24.63 24.48
N VAL A 17 24.81 25.25 25.01
CA VAL A 17 26.12 25.21 24.35
C VAL A 17 26.74 23.83 24.45
N ASP A 18 26.66 23.19 25.63
CA ASP A 18 27.18 21.85 25.85
C ASP A 18 26.43 20.84 24.98
N ILE A 19 25.11 20.90 24.95
CA ILE A 19 24.28 19.95 24.20
C ILE A 19 24.47 20.12 22.69
N ILE A 20 24.41 21.35 22.17
CA ILE A 20 24.64 21.61 20.73
C ILE A 20 26.10 21.33 20.37
N GLY A 21 27.03 21.61 21.30
CA GLY A 21 28.46 21.38 21.11
C GLY A 21 28.86 19.91 20.86
N GLU A 22 28.01 18.97 21.25
CA GLU A 22 28.22 17.54 20.94
C GLU A 22 28.09 17.23 19.43
N PHE A 23 27.32 18.05 18.73
CA PHE A 23 26.96 17.83 17.32
C PHE A 23 27.57 18.87 16.37
N VAL A 24 27.95 20.04 16.90
CA VAL A 24 28.41 21.18 16.11
C VAL A 24 29.64 21.82 16.78
N ALA A 25 30.70 22.01 16.01
CA ALA A 25 31.91 22.67 16.52
C ALA A 25 31.66 24.18 16.76
N LEU A 26 31.18 24.54 17.94
CA LEU A 26 30.86 25.89 18.34
C LEU A 26 32.13 26.69 18.65
N LYS A 27 32.24 27.92 18.08
CA LYS A 27 33.32 28.88 18.38
C LYS A 27 32.75 30.09 19.11
N LYS A 28 33.37 30.45 20.23
CA LYS A 28 32.95 31.62 21.02
C LYS A 28 33.11 32.93 20.23
N ALA A 29 32.07 33.74 20.21
CA ALA A 29 32.02 35.02 19.49
C ALA A 29 31.35 36.08 20.40
N GLY A 30 32.12 36.62 21.35
CA GLY A 30 31.60 37.53 22.37
C GLY A 30 30.74 36.81 23.42
N LYS A 31 29.48 37.19 23.55
CA LYS A 31 28.49 36.55 24.43
C LYS A 31 27.75 35.38 23.78
N GLU A 32 27.97 35.13 22.52
CA GLU A 32 27.32 34.08 21.72
C GLU A 32 28.36 33.09 21.24
N PHE A 33 27.87 31.96 20.70
CA PHE A 33 28.68 31.00 19.98
C PHE A 33 28.22 30.92 18.52
N LYS A 34 29.16 30.70 17.61
CA LYS A 34 28.92 30.60 16.15
C LYS A 34 29.48 29.31 15.58
N ALA A 35 28.81 28.81 14.55
CA ALA A 35 29.26 27.66 13.77
C ALA A 35 28.68 27.71 12.35
N ASN A 36 29.16 26.84 11.49
CA ASN A 36 28.43 26.50 10.26
C ASN A 36 27.13 25.78 10.65
N CYS A 37 26.07 26.07 9.93
CA CYS A 37 24.75 25.52 10.24
C CYS A 37 24.69 24.00 10.02
N PRO A 38 24.16 23.22 10.97
CA PRO A 38 23.99 21.78 10.79
C PRO A 38 22.74 21.42 9.96
N PHE A 39 21.92 22.41 9.56
CA PHE A 39 20.65 22.21 8.86
C PHE A 39 20.70 22.60 7.37
N HIS A 40 21.78 23.27 6.92
CA HIS A 40 22.03 23.57 5.51
C HIS A 40 23.52 23.73 5.24
N GLU A 41 23.96 23.52 4.04
CA GLU A 41 25.36 23.70 3.63
C GLU A 41 25.70 25.18 3.49
N GLU A 42 26.78 25.63 4.15
CA GLU A 42 27.30 26.98 4.07
C GLU A 42 28.82 27.02 4.25
N ARG A 43 29.46 28.06 3.71
CA ARG A 43 30.90 28.30 3.89
C ARG A 43 31.21 29.35 4.96
N THR A 44 30.23 30.19 5.27
CA THR A 44 30.38 31.29 6.25
C THR A 44 29.48 31.00 7.45
N PRO A 45 30.01 30.94 8.68
CA PRO A 45 29.22 30.60 9.88
C PRO A 45 28.05 31.55 10.09
N SER A 46 26.83 31.05 9.98
CA SER A 46 25.57 31.80 10.20
C SER A 46 24.71 31.25 11.35
N PHE A 47 25.14 30.11 11.93
CA PHE A 47 24.46 29.47 13.05
C PHE A 47 24.94 30.09 14.39
N HIS A 48 24.03 30.71 15.12
CA HIS A 48 24.30 31.37 16.40
C HIS A 48 23.61 30.63 17.53
N VAL A 49 24.31 30.45 18.63
CA VAL A 49 23.78 29.93 19.91
C VAL A 49 23.92 31.04 20.96
N VAL A 50 22.82 31.40 21.61
CA VAL A 50 22.74 32.48 22.61
C VAL A 50 22.46 31.84 23.99
N PRO A 51 23.51 31.55 24.80
CA PRO A 51 23.36 30.83 26.06
C PRO A 51 22.41 31.53 27.04
N ASP A 52 22.56 32.86 27.22
CA ASP A 52 21.75 33.66 28.14
C ASP A 52 20.25 33.59 27.87
N LYS A 53 19.87 33.26 26.66
CA LYS A 53 18.47 33.14 26.22
C LYS A 53 18.04 31.71 25.96
N GLY A 54 18.94 30.73 26.06
CA GLY A 54 18.66 29.30 25.84
C GLY A 54 18.14 28.98 24.42
N PHE A 55 18.55 29.73 23.39
CA PHE A 55 18.09 29.47 22.04
C PHE A 55 19.20 29.55 20.99
N PHE A 56 18.96 28.91 19.84
CA PHE A 56 19.77 29.05 18.64
C PHE A 56 19.01 29.70 17.50
N LYS A 57 19.74 30.34 16.58
CA LYS A 57 19.20 30.88 15.33
C LYS A 57 20.23 30.81 14.21
N CYS A 58 19.83 30.28 13.08
CA CYS A 58 20.59 30.37 11.83
C CYS A 58 20.09 31.56 10.99
N PHE A 59 20.99 32.47 10.64
CA PHE A 59 20.65 33.61 9.78
C PHE A 59 20.70 33.28 8.29
N GLY A 60 21.21 32.08 7.91
CA GLY A 60 21.22 31.57 6.53
C GLY A 60 19.88 30.93 6.15
N CYS A 61 19.46 29.88 6.86
CA CYS A 61 18.21 29.14 6.55
C CYS A 61 17.01 29.53 7.40
N GLY A 62 17.16 30.41 8.39
CA GLY A 62 16.06 30.87 9.25
C GLY A 62 15.69 29.91 10.40
N GLN A 63 16.27 28.71 10.49
CA GLN A 63 16.03 27.75 11.57
C GLN A 63 16.36 28.37 12.93
N SER A 64 15.47 28.19 13.91
CA SER A 64 15.63 28.70 15.25
C SER A 64 14.81 27.91 16.26
N GLY A 65 15.25 27.85 17.52
CA GLY A 65 14.54 27.14 18.57
C GLY A 65 15.36 26.98 19.83
N ASP A 66 14.80 26.24 20.78
CA ASP A 66 15.49 25.84 22.02
C ASP A 66 16.28 24.52 21.81
N VAL A 67 16.86 24.03 22.88
CA VAL A 67 17.64 22.78 22.88
C VAL A 67 16.81 21.57 22.45
N PHE A 68 15.53 21.51 22.81
CA PHE A 68 14.66 20.40 22.42
C PHE A 68 14.41 20.43 20.92
N LYS A 69 14.07 21.60 20.37
CA LYS A 69 13.85 21.75 18.92
C LYS A 69 15.12 21.42 18.14
N PHE A 70 16.30 21.79 18.64
CA PHE A 70 17.57 21.41 18.01
C PHE A 70 17.71 19.88 17.90
N LEU A 71 17.47 19.15 18.99
CA LEU A 71 17.55 17.69 19.00
C LEU A 71 16.49 17.03 18.14
N MET A 72 15.28 17.57 18.14
CA MET A 72 14.20 17.08 17.28
C MET A 72 14.54 17.23 15.79
N GLU A 73 15.06 18.40 15.39
CA GLU A 73 15.37 18.69 13.99
C GLU A 73 16.68 18.01 13.53
N ARG A 74 17.70 17.94 14.40
CA ARG A 74 19.03 17.42 14.03
C ARG A 74 19.17 15.92 14.26
N GLN A 75 18.59 15.37 15.33
CA GLN A 75 18.70 13.97 15.72
C GLN A 75 17.43 13.16 15.44
N GLY A 76 16.38 13.82 14.99
CA GLY A 76 15.11 13.16 14.72
C GLY A 76 14.38 12.65 15.95
N MET A 77 14.76 13.09 17.13
CA MET A 77 14.10 12.72 18.40
C MET A 77 12.66 13.25 18.42
N ASP A 78 11.77 12.50 19.05
CA ASP A 78 10.48 13.09 19.42
C ASP A 78 10.67 14.03 20.64
N PHE A 79 9.63 14.80 20.97
CA PHE A 79 9.72 15.78 22.07
C PHE A 79 10.03 15.11 23.42
N VAL A 80 9.44 13.95 23.69
CA VAL A 80 9.65 13.20 24.94
C VAL A 80 11.09 12.66 25.02
N GLU A 81 11.60 12.16 23.91
CA GLU A 81 12.99 11.69 23.77
C GLU A 81 13.98 12.84 23.97
N ALA A 82 13.71 14.00 23.33
CA ALA A 82 14.54 15.20 23.49
C ALA A 82 14.56 15.69 24.95
N VAL A 83 13.40 15.75 25.60
CA VAL A 83 13.33 16.14 27.02
C VAL A 83 14.05 15.15 27.92
N LYS A 84 13.94 13.83 27.70
CA LYS A 84 14.68 12.81 28.46
C LYS A 84 16.18 12.92 28.25
N HIS A 85 16.61 13.11 27.00
CA HIS A 85 18.02 13.28 26.67
C HIS A 85 18.64 14.48 27.39
N VAL A 86 17.99 15.64 27.27
CA VAL A 86 18.42 16.87 27.93
C VAL A 86 18.34 16.75 29.45
N GLY A 87 17.27 16.15 29.99
CA GLY A 87 17.09 15.89 31.42
C GLY A 87 18.21 15.04 32.02
N GLY A 88 18.59 13.96 31.31
CA GLY A 88 19.72 13.12 31.72
C GLY A 88 21.03 13.90 31.80
N ARG A 89 21.28 14.87 30.89
CA ARG A 89 22.47 15.74 30.91
C ARG A 89 22.36 16.84 31.97
N ALA A 90 21.18 17.40 32.17
CA ALA A 90 20.91 18.45 33.16
C ALA A 90 20.79 17.91 34.60
N GLY A 91 20.88 16.60 34.81
CA GLY A 91 20.71 15.96 36.13
C GLY A 91 19.28 16.09 36.68
N VAL A 92 18.28 16.19 35.78
CA VAL A 92 16.86 16.22 36.12
C VAL A 92 16.26 14.85 35.86
N GLU A 93 15.65 14.24 36.87
CA GLU A 93 14.92 12.99 36.71
C GLU A 93 13.62 13.24 35.96
N VAL A 94 13.57 12.85 34.70
CA VAL A 94 12.38 13.02 33.85
C VAL A 94 11.42 11.87 34.10
N ARG A 95 10.40 12.09 34.93
CA ARG A 95 9.34 11.13 35.19
C ARG A 95 8.20 11.38 34.21
N GLU A 96 7.83 10.35 33.48
CA GLU A 96 6.60 10.39 32.72
C GLU A 96 5.43 10.14 33.66
N VAL A 97 4.56 11.16 33.77
CA VAL A 97 3.25 10.96 34.42
C VAL A 97 2.33 10.38 33.36
N LYS A 98 1.84 9.18 33.59
CA LYS A 98 0.74 8.66 32.79
C LYS A 98 -0.43 9.64 32.90
N ARG A 99 -0.83 10.22 31.78
CA ARG A 99 -1.90 11.21 31.77
C ARG A 99 -3.16 10.62 32.37
N ALA A 100 -3.85 11.40 33.22
CA ALA A 100 -5.26 11.16 33.50
C ALA A 100 -6.10 11.03 32.21
N ALA A 101 -5.68 11.70 31.11
CA ALA A 101 -6.26 11.55 29.78
C ALA A 101 -6.07 10.17 29.12
N GLU A 102 -5.09 9.33 29.55
CA GLU A 102 -5.04 7.93 29.12
C GLU A 102 -6.09 7.06 29.83
N ALA A 103 -6.57 7.50 30.99
CA ALA A 103 -7.68 6.82 31.66
C ALA A 103 -9.02 7.06 30.95
N ASP A 104 -9.14 8.19 30.22
CA ASP A 104 -10.36 8.60 29.49
C ASP A 104 -10.27 8.35 27.96
N ASP A 105 -9.20 7.72 27.44
CA ASP A 105 -9.13 7.35 26.01
C ASP A 105 -10.18 6.26 25.73
N PRO A 106 -11.25 6.56 24.99
CA PRO A 106 -12.29 5.57 24.67
C PRO A 106 -11.77 4.39 23.85
N ASN A 107 -10.58 4.51 23.26
CA ASN A 107 -9.92 3.47 22.45
C ASN A 107 -8.96 2.61 23.28
N ARG A 108 -8.72 2.95 24.56
CA ARG A 108 -7.80 2.19 25.44
C ARG A 108 -8.12 0.70 25.49
N PRO A 109 -9.39 0.27 25.62
CA PRO A 109 -9.72 -1.16 25.58
C PRO A 109 -9.29 -1.83 24.27
N LEU A 110 -9.40 -1.16 23.13
CA LEU A 110 -9.02 -1.69 21.82
C LEU A 110 -7.51 -1.90 21.69
N TYR A 111 -6.71 -0.95 22.19
CA TYR A 111 -5.25 -1.12 22.26
C TYR A 111 -4.84 -2.24 23.21
N ALA A 112 -5.53 -2.38 24.36
CA ALA A 112 -5.24 -3.45 25.31
C ALA A 112 -5.53 -4.83 24.71
N ILE A 113 -6.60 -4.99 23.96
CA ILE A 113 -6.96 -6.24 23.27
C ILE A 113 -5.92 -6.56 22.18
N ASN A 114 -5.51 -5.58 21.39
CA ASN A 114 -4.47 -5.82 20.39
C ASN A 114 -3.12 -6.18 21.02
N ALA A 115 -2.75 -5.55 22.14
CA ALA A 115 -1.54 -5.91 22.87
C ALA A 115 -1.62 -7.35 23.41
N PHE A 116 -2.75 -7.73 24.02
CA PHE A 116 -2.98 -9.11 24.45
C PHE A 116 -2.87 -10.11 23.29
N ALA A 117 -3.47 -9.79 22.14
CA ALA A 117 -3.41 -10.66 20.96
C ALA A 117 -1.99 -10.79 20.43
N GLN A 118 -1.20 -9.70 20.41
CA GLN A 118 0.22 -9.72 20.03
C GLN A 118 1.01 -10.65 20.94
N ASP A 119 0.88 -10.51 22.26
CA ASP A 119 1.59 -11.36 23.22
C ASP A 119 1.19 -12.82 23.05
N TRP A 120 -0.10 -13.09 22.87
CA TRP A 120 -0.60 -14.43 22.66
C TRP A 120 -0.06 -15.06 21.35
N PHE A 121 -0.03 -14.32 20.23
CA PHE A 121 0.55 -14.81 18.97
C PHE A 121 2.06 -15.06 19.08
N ARG A 122 2.79 -14.20 19.82
CA ARG A 122 4.23 -14.40 20.11
C ARG A 122 4.48 -15.68 20.92
N GLU A 123 3.69 -15.91 21.97
CA GLU A 123 3.76 -17.15 22.72
C GLU A 123 3.49 -18.39 21.86
N ARG A 124 2.55 -18.33 20.92
CA ARG A 124 2.28 -19.44 19.99
C ARG A 124 3.42 -19.67 19.01
N LEU A 125 4.11 -18.62 18.57
CA LEU A 125 5.30 -18.76 17.73
C LEU A 125 6.46 -19.43 18.47
N THR A 126 6.65 -19.11 19.76
CA THR A 126 7.73 -19.66 20.60
C THR A 126 7.37 -21.01 21.23
N ASP A 127 6.12 -21.46 21.14
CA ASP A 127 5.71 -22.79 21.63
C ASP A 127 6.52 -23.89 20.95
N PRO A 128 7.18 -24.79 21.72
CA PRO A 128 8.11 -25.77 21.16
C PRO A 128 7.49 -26.67 20.09
N ASP A 129 6.27 -27.14 20.31
CA ASP A 129 5.58 -28.11 19.43
C ASP A 129 4.65 -27.37 18.47
N GLY A 130 3.74 -26.54 18.98
CA GLY A 130 2.71 -25.89 18.16
C GLY A 130 3.26 -24.82 17.22
N GLY A 131 4.38 -24.18 17.54
CA GLY A 131 5.01 -23.15 16.72
C GLY A 131 6.11 -23.65 15.77
N ALA A 132 6.45 -24.96 15.80
CA ALA A 132 7.60 -25.49 15.08
C ALA A 132 7.54 -25.23 13.55
N ALA A 133 6.41 -25.50 12.92
CA ALA A 133 6.24 -25.26 11.47
C ALA A 133 6.39 -23.76 11.11
N ALA A 134 5.84 -22.86 11.94
CA ALA A 134 5.96 -21.43 11.75
C ALA A 134 7.42 -20.95 11.86
N ARG A 135 8.17 -21.45 12.86
CA ARG A 135 9.60 -21.12 13.01
C ARG A 135 10.43 -21.65 11.83
N THR A 136 10.22 -22.89 11.41
CA THR A 136 10.88 -23.49 10.23
C THR A 136 10.62 -22.66 8.97
N TYR A 137 9.39 -22.19 8.80
CA TYR A 137 9.05 -21.30 7.68
C TYR A 137 9.82 -19.98 7.74
N LEU A 138 9.90 -19.32 8.91
CA LEU A 138 10.63 -18.06 9.09
C LEU A 138 12.15 -18.25 8.90
N GLU A 139 12.72 -19.33 9.43
CA GLU A 139 14.13 -19.70 9.23
C GLU A 139 14.44 -19.91 7.75
N GLY A 140 13.55 -20.60 7.01
CA GLY A 140 13.65 -20.80 5.56
C GLY A 140 13.57 -19.47 4.76
N ARG A 141 13.04 -18.41 5.38
CA ARG A 141 13.02 -17.05 4.87
C ARG A 141 14.18 -16.18 5.37
N GLY A 142 15.12 -16.74 6.10
CA GLY A 142 16.24 -15.99 6.67
C GLY A 142 15.88 -15.09 7.86
N ILE A 143 14.69 -15.28 8.45
CA ILE A 143 14.25 -14.50 9.61
C ILE A 143 14.67 -15.22 10.88
N SER A 144 15.64 -14.64 11.60
CA SER A 144 16.11 -15.17 12.89
C SER A 144 15.06 -14.93 14.01
N PRO A 145 15.14 -15.68 15.13
CA PRO A 145 14.28 -15.44 16.29
C PRO A 145 14.37 -13.99 16.81
N ASP A 146 15.57 -13.40 16.82
CA ASP A 146 15.78 -12.01 17.29
C ASP A 146 15.05 -11.00 16.38
N ILE A 147 15.06 -11.22 15.07
CA ILE A 147 14.32 -10.38 14.11
C ILE A 147 12.82 -10.57 14.31
N ALA A 148 12.36 -11.82 14.45
CA ALA A 148 10.94 -12.09 14.71
C ALA A 148 10.47 -11.42 16.02
N GLU A 149 11.28 -11.45 17.07
CA GLU A 149 11.01 -10.76 18.33
C GLU A 149 10.99 -9.23 18.15
N ARG A 150 12.01 -8.67 17.47
CA ARG A 150 12.12 -7.23 17.19
C ARG A 150 10.87 -6.67 16.49
N PHE A 151 10.32 -7.40 15.53
CA PHE A 151 9.11 -7.00 14.80
C PHE A 151 7.82 -7.50 15.46
N GLY A 152 7.89 -8.08 16.67
CA GLY A 152 6.73 -8.59 17.39
C GLY A 152 5.96 -9.65 16.63
N MET A 153 6.60 -10.41 15.76
CA MET A 153 5.97 -11.43 14.93
C MET A 153 5.41 -12.55 15.80
N GLY A 154 4.36 -13.21 15.32
CA GLY A 154 3.70 -14.28 16.03
C GLY A 154 3.15 -15.34 15.11
N TYR A 155 2.42 -16.29 15.69
CA TYR A 155 1.74 -17.36 14.97
C TYR A 155 0.29 -17.48 15.44
N ALA A 156 -0.63 -17.51 14.51
CA ALA A 156 -2.04 -17.85 14.74
C ALA A 156 -2.25 -19.33 14.37
N PRO A 157 -2.44 -20.23 15.35
CA PRO A 157 -2.70 -21.64 15.09
C PRO A 157 -3.92 -21.85 14.19
N ASN A 158 -3.96 -22.97 13.46
CA ASN A 158 -5.08 -23.33 12.60
C ASN A 158 -6.26 -23.85 13.44
N ASP A 159 -6.81 -23.01 14.30
CA ASP A 159 -7.93 -23.28 15.18
C ASP A 159 -9.00 -22.19 15.05
N TRP A 160 -10.27 -22.58 15.20
CA TRP A 160 -11.39 -21.67 15.01
C TRP A 160 -11.73 -20.78 16.20
N GLY A 161 -11.16 -21.02 17.37
CA GLY A 161 -11.51 -20.32 18.60
C GLY A 161 -10.43 -20.32 19.67
N ALA A 162 -9.17 -20.61 19.30
CA ALA A 162 -8.06 -20.66 20.24
C ALA A 162 -7.78 -19.30 20.88
N LEU A 163 -7.68 -18.23 20.07
CA LEU A 163 -7.50 -16.87 20.54
C LEU A 163 -8.71 -16.40 21.35
N ARG A 164 -9.93 -16.61 20.84
CA ARG A 164 -11.17 -16.26 21.54
C ARG A 164 -11.25 -16.93 22.92
N SER A 165 -10.92 -18.24 22.99
CA SER A 165 -10.93 -18.99 24.25
C SER A 165 -9.88 -18.46 25.22
N ALA A 166 -8.68 -18.11 24.75
CA ALA A 166 -7.64 -17.49 25.57
C ALA A 166 -8.08 -16.12 26.09
N ALA A 167 -8.62 -15.26 25.23
CA ALA A 167 -9.12 -13.94 25.58
C ALA A 167 -10.25 -14.00 26.64
N GLY A 168 -11.19 -14.95 26.49
CA GLY A 168 -12.26 -15.15 27.47
C GLY A 168 -11.76 -15.52 28.87
N LYS A 169 -10.64 -16.29 28.98
CA LYS A 169 -10.01 -16.59 30.28
C LYS A 169 -9.42 -15.34 30.96
N HIS A 170 -9.10 -14.32 30.17
CA HIS A 170 -8.60 -13.01 30.66
C HIS A 170 -9.71 -11.96 30.80
N GLY A 171 -11.00 -12.36 30.65
CA GLY A 171 -12.13 -11.45 30.79
C GLY A 171 -12.31 -10.46 29.65
N LEU A 172 -11.71 -10.72 28.48
CA LEU A 172 -11.88 -9.89 27.30
C LEU A 172 -13.16 -10.27 26.56
N GLU A 173 -13.96 -9.26 26.21
CA GLU A 173 -15.29 -9.43 25.61
C GLU A 173 -15.20 -9.67 24.09
N ASP A 174 -16.05 -10.57 23.58
CA ASP A 174 -16.14 -10.86 22.14
C ASP A 174 -16.44 -9.61 21.30
N ASP A 175 -17.30 -8.70 21.80
CA ASP A 175 -17.71 -7.49 21.08
C ASP A 175 -16.53 -6.57 20.78
N LEU A 176 -15.63 -6.39 21.74
CA LEU A 176 -14.40 -5.60 21.55
C LEU A 176 -13.40 -6.31 20.62
N MET A 177 -13.31 -7.65 20.69
CA MET A 177 -12.49 -8.44 19.76
C MET A 177 -13.03 -8.42 18.33
N LEU A 178 -14.34 -8.37 18.15
CA LEU A 178 -15.00 -8.14 16.85
C LEU A 178 -14.69 -6.73 16.34
N GLU A 179 -14.76 -5.72 17.21
CA GLU A 179 -14.50 -4.34 16.85
C GLU A 179 -13.06 -4.11 16.33
N VAL A 180 -12.05 -4.76 16.92
CA VAL A 180 -10.67 -4.69 16.44
C VAL A 180 -10.38 -5.67 15.29
N GLY A 181 -11.36 -6.48 14.89
CA GLY A 181 -11.24 -7.42 13.78
C GLY A 181 -10.38 -8.65 14.07
N LEU A 182 -10.25 -9.07 15.31
CA LEU A 182 -9.61 -10.33 15.71
C LEU A 182 -10.57 -11.52 15.59
N LEU A 183 -11.88 -11.26 15.71
CA LEU A 183 -12.93 -12.24 15.49
C LEU A 183 -13.76 -11.88 14.25
N ASN A 184 -14.40 -12.89 13.68
CA ASN A 184 -15.41 -12.77 12.64
C ASN A 184 -16.72 -13.45 13.09
N THR A 185 -17.84 -13.00 12.47
CA THR A 185 -19.14 -13.66 12.55
C THR A 185 -19.52 -14.23 11.18
N SER A 186 -20.37 -15.24 11.15
CA SER A 186 -21.00 -15.68 9.90
C SER A 186 -22.42 -16.14 10.18
N ASP A 187 -23.33 -15.98 9.22
CA ASP A 187 -24.73 -16.43 9.32
C ASP A 187 -24.87 -17.94 9.57
N ARG A 188 -23.83 -18.72 9.25
CA ARG A 188 -23.80 -20.18 9.44
C ARG A 188 -23.30 -20.60 10.81
N LYS A 189 -22.60 -19.73 11.56
CA LYS A 189 -22.02 -20.03 12.87
C LYS A 189 -22.70 -19.16 13.94
N LYS A 190 -23.24 -19.81 14.98
CA LYS A 190 -23.90 -19.12 16.10
C LYS A 190 -22.94 -18.26 16.94
N ASN A 191 -21.65 -18.61 16.96
CA ASN A 191 -20.64 -17.95 17.78
C ASN A 191 -19.57 -17.29 16.90
N PRO A 192 -18.98 -16.17 17.33
CA PRO A 192 -17.79 -15.60 16.72
C PRO A 192 -16.64 -16.61 16.67
N TYR A 193 -15.77 -16.46 15.71
CA TYR A 193 -14.61 -17.32 15.49
C TYR A 193 -13.36 -16.49 15.13
N ASP A 194 -12.17 -17.06 15.37
CA ASP A 194 -10.90 -16.39 15.14
C ASP A 194 -10.74 -16.04 13.66
N ARG A 195 -10.42 -14.77 13.39
CA ARG A 195 -10.19 -14.27 12.02
C ARG A 195 -8.92 -14.85 11.41
N PHE A 196 -7.83 -14.86 12.19
CA PHE A 196 -6.52 -15.34 11.74
C PHE A 196 -6.32 -16.78 12.19
N ARG A 197 -5.99 -17.66 11.23
CA ARG A 197 -5.76 -19.08 11.47
C ARG A 197 -4.72 -19.61 10.49
N GLY A 198 -3.76 -20.44 10.96
CA GLY A 198 -2.68 -21.01 10.15
C GLY A 198 -1.77 -19.94 9.53
N ARG A 199 -1.49 -18.83 10.27
CA ARG A 199 -0.81 -17.66 9.69
C ARG A 199 0.33 -17.17 10.55
N ILE A 200 1.41 -16.75 9.88
CA ILE A 200 2.41 -15.87 10.50
C ILE A 200 1.78 -14.50 10.69
N MET A 201 1.88 -13.97 11.91
CA MET A 201 1.25 -12.71 12.29
C MET A 201 2.26 -11.58 12.34
N PHE A 202 1.88 -10.45 11.74
CA PHE A 202 2.63 -9.21 11.70
C PHE A 202 1.82 -8.14 12.43
N PRO A 203 2.26 -7.63 13.59
CA PRO A 203 1.58 -6.53 14.23
C PRO A 203 1.76 -5.26 13.40
N ILE A 204 0.66 -4.54 13.20
CA ILE A 204 0.69 -3.21 12.57
C ILE A 204 0.65 -2.20 13.70
N GLU A 205 1.71 -1.40 13.79
CA GLU A 205 1.84 -0.40 14.84
C GLU A 205 1.53 1.00 14.34
N SER A 206 0.96 1.82 15.21
CA SER A 206 0.96 3.27 15.04
C SER A 206 2.39 3.80 15.10
N VAL A 207 2.62 5.02 14.65
CA VAL A 207 3.95 5.66 14.76
C VAL A 207 4.49 5.71 16.18
N SER A 208 3.59 5.71 17.19
CA SER A 208 3.97 5.69 18.63
C SER A 208 4.27 4.29 19.16
N GLY A 209 4.25 3.23 18.33
CA GLY A 209 4.56 1.86 18.73
C GLY A 209 3.40 1.10 19.39
N ARG A 210 2.15 1.61 19.34
CA ARG A 210 0.97 0.87 19.83
C ARG A 210 0.43 -0.02 18.72
N VAL A 211 0.15 -1.29 19.02
CA VAL A 211 -0.47 -2.20 18.04
C VAL A 211 -1.91 -1.80 17.77
N ILE A 212 -2.19 -1.52 16.51
CA ILE A 212 -3.49 -1.03 16.03
C ILE A 212 -4.23 -2.05 15.17
N ALA A 213 -3.51 -3.03 14.59
CA ALA A 213 -4.06 -4.04 13.70
C ALA A 213 -3.04 -5.19 13.50
N PHE A 214 -3.41 -6.16 12.67
CA PHE A 214 -2.54 -7.26 12.28
C PHE A 214 -2.65 -7.56 10.78
N GLY A 215 -1.51 -7.98 10.20
CA GLY A 215 -1.45 -8.72 8.96
C GLY A 215 -1.16 -10.19 9.25
N GLY A 216 -1.76 -11.11 8.49
CA GLY A 216 -1.52 -12.54 8.62
C GLY A 216 -1.12 -13.16 7.28
N ARG A 217 0.09 -13.75 7.17
CA ARG A 217 0.56 -14.46 5.98
C ARG A 217 0.24 -15.94 6.10
N ASP A 218 -0.45 -16.48 5.12
CA ASP A 218 -0.66 -17.92 4.99
C ASP A 218 0.64 -18.62 4.60
N PHE A 219 0.96 -19.72 5.29
CA PHE A 219 2.13 -20.53 5.00
C PHE A 219 1.84 -22.05 5.11
N GLU A 220 0.65 -22.41 5.59
CA GLU A 220 0.23 -23.79 5.82
C GLU A 220 -0.72 -24.33 4.74
N SER A 221 -1.48 -23.44 4.06
CA SER A 221 -2.50 -23.93 3.15
C SER A 221 -1.95 -24.08 1.74
N ASP A 222 -2.04 -25.30 1.20
CA ASP A 222 -1.91 -25.58 -0.25
C ASP A 222 -3.19 -25.19 -1.02
N GLN A 223 -4.18 -24.57 -0.34
CA GLN A 223 -5.44 -24.18 -0.97
C GLN A 223 -5.24 -22.93 -1.81
N ALA A 224 -5.38 -23.06 -3.12
CA ALA A 224 -5.28 -21.96 -4.08
C ALA A 224 -6.26 -20.80 -3.83
N ASP A 225 -7.32 -21.02 -3.05
CA ASP A 225 -8.37 -20.03 -2.77
C ASP A 225 -8.15 -19.21 -1.48
N ALA A 226 -7.15 -19.57 -0.64
CA ALA A 226 -6.88 -18.79 0.57
C ALA A 226 -6.01 -17.56 0.23
N PRO A 227 -6.41 -16.32 0.62
CA PRO A 227 -5.59 -15.15 0.33
C PRO A 227 -4.23 -15.29 1.02
N LYS A 228 -3.14 -15.16 0.24
CA LYS A 228 -1.76 -15.21 0.74
C LYS A 228 -1.54 -14.27 1.93
N TYR A 229 -2.15 -13.10 1.91
CA TYR A 229 -2.16 -12.13 3.01
C TYR A 229 -3.58 -11.76 3.40
N LEU A 230 -3.85 -11.72 4.70
CA LEU A 230 -5.10 -11.28 5.30
C LEU A 230 -4.80 -10.16 6.30
N ASN A 231 -5.45 -9.01 6.15
CA ASN A 231 -5.31 -7.89 7.07
C ASN A 231 -6.52 -7.74 7.98
N SER A 232 -6.33 -7.07 9.13
CA SER A 232 -7.45 -6.56 9.94
C SER A 232 -8.35 -5.65 9.08
N PRO A 233 -9.65 -5.62 9.34
CA PRO A 233 -10.54 -4.64 8.73
C PRO A 233 -10.23 -3.22 9.24
N GLU A 234 -10.81 -2.21 8.60
CA GLU A 234 -10.83 -0.84 9.12
C GLU A 234 -11.53 -0.79 10.48
N THR A 235 -10.95 -0.08 11.44
CA THR A 235 -11.49 0.04 12.81
C THR A 235 -11.39 1.50 13.29
N ARG A 236 -11.90 1.80 14.49
CA ARG A 236 -11.71 3.13 15.08
C ARG A 236 -10.25 3.51 15.31
N ILE A 237 -9.36 2.52 15.52
CA ILE A 237 -7.94 2.73 15.81
C ILE A 237 -7.03 2.39 14.62
N TYR A 238 -7.56 1.85 13.54
CA TYR A 238 -6.80 1.45 12.36
C TYR A 238 -7.48 1.86 11.07
N ARG A 239 -6.76 2.64 10.28
CA ARG A 239 -7.08 2.97 8.88
C ARG A 239 -5.91 2.62 8.01
N LYS A 240 -6.11 1.65 7.13
CA LYS A 240 -5.06 1.10 6.29
C LYS A 240 -4.36 2.16 5.45
N GLY A 241 -5.13 3.05 4.84
CA GLY A 241 -4.62 4.14 4.01
C GLY A 241 -3.91 5.27 4.77
N GLU A 242 -3.90 5.27 6.10
CA GLU A 242 -3.26 6.31 6.91
C GLU A 242 -1.97 5.83 7.62
N ASN A 243 -1.63 4.53 7.47
CA ASN A 243 -0.52 3.90 8.16
C ASN A 243 0.47 3.26 7.17
N LEU A 244 1.74 3.27 7.52
CA LEU A 244 2.81 2.55 6.82
C LEU A 244 3.36 1.46 7.76
N TYR A 245 3.44 0.23 7.27
CA TYR A 245 4.07 -0.86 8.01
C TYR A 245 5.57 -0.59 8.17
N GLY A 246 6.09 -0.88 9.33
CA GLY A 246 7.51 -0.69 9.60
C GLY A 246 7.89 0.71 10.09
N LEU A 247 7.05 1.73 9.90
CA LEU A 247 7.43 3.12 10.21
C LEU A 247 7.73 3.37 11.70
N SER A 248 7.08 2.67 12.63
CA SER A 248 7.37 2.74 14.07
C SER A 248 8.81 2.38 14.37
N TRP A 249 9.35 1.38 13.72
CA TRP A 249 10.74 0.91 13.86
C TRP A 249 11.72 1.69 12.98
N ALA A 250 11.31 2.02 11.74
CA ALA A 250 12.17 2.62 10.71
C ALA A 250 12.40 4.14 10.89
N ARG A 251 11.52 4.86 11.61
CA ARG A 251 11.50 6.35 11.66
C ARG A 251 12.85 6.99 11.99
N HIS A 252 13.64 6.40 12.88
CA HIS A 252 14.94 6.92 13.26
C HIS A 252 16.00 6.68 12.18
N ALA A 253 15.98 5.48 11.56
CA ALA A 253 16.87 5.16 10.44
C ALA A 253 16.53 6.01 9.21
N VAL A 254 15.24 6.18 8.89
CA VAL A 254 14.78 7.04 7.79
C VAL A 254 15.30 8.49 7.95
N ARG A 255 15.25 9.02 9.16
CA ARG A 255 15.78 10.39 9.42
C ARG A 255 17.30 10.46 9.36
N ARG A 256 18.00 9.47 9.96
CA ARG A 256 19.46 9.40 9.97
C ARG A 256 20.04 9.29 8.57
N GLU A 257 19.41 8.48 7.72
CA GLU A 257 19.84 8.22 6.35
C GLU A 257 19.22 9.18 5.34
N GLU A 258 18.33 10.06 5.82
CA GLU A 258 17.55 11.02 5.01
C GLU A 258 16.83 10.35 3.83
N CYS A 259 16.58 9.03 3.94
CA CYS A 259 16.05 8.17 2.90
C CYS A 259 15.11 7.11 3.50
N ALA A 260 14.01 6.80 2.81
CA ALA A 260 13.15 5.67 3.12
C ALA A 260 13.09 4.70 1.94
N LEU A 261 13.22 3.41 2.23
CA LEU A 261 12.95 2.36 1.25
C LEU A 261 11.46 2.00 1.33
N LEU A 262 10.71 2.24 0.27
CA LEU A 262 9.30 1.90 0.18
C LEU A 262 9.13 0.62 -0.63
N VAL A 263 8.65 -0.43 0.03
CA VAL A 263 8.40 -1.77 -0.53
C VAL A 263 6.91 -2.12 -0.50
N GLU A 264 6.51 -3.25 -1.08
CA GLU A 264 5.11 -3.65 -1.19
C GLU A 264 4.58 -4.37 0.04
N GLY A 265 5.38 -5.25 0.66
CA GLY A 265 4.91 -6.23 1.63
C GLY A 265 5.58 -6.21 3.00
N TYR A 266 4.94 -6.92 3.94
CA TYR A 266 5.45 -7.09 5.30
C TYR A 266 6.79 -7.83 5.34
N MET A 267 6.89 -8.91 4.53
CA MET A 267 8.09 -9.75 4.48
C MET A 267 9.28 -8.98 3.95
N ASP A 268 9.08 -8.11 2.95
CA ASP A 268 10.16 -7.30 2.39
C ASP A 268 10.74 -6.37 3.46
N VAL A 269 9.88 -5.71 4.27
CA VAL A 269 10.33 -4.88 5.39
C VAL A 269 11.16 -5.68 6.39
N VAL A 270 10.66 -6.85 6.81
CA VAL A 270 11.34 -7.68 7.83
C VAL A 270 12.63 -8.25 7.27
N SER A 271 12.63 -8.74 6.04
CA SER A 271 13.80 -9.31 5.38
C SER A 271 14.89 -8.26 5.15
N LEU A 272 14.54 -7.10 4.64
CA LEU A 272 15.48 -6.00 4.43
C LEU A 272 16.08 -5.50 5.75
N ALA A 273 15.26 -5.36 6.79
CA ALA A 273 15.74 -4.98 8.13
C ALA A 273 16.65 -6.05 8.74
N ALA A 274 16.42 -7.35 8.47
CA ALA A 274 17.30 -8.43 8.89
C ALA A 274 18.70 -8.32 8.26
N HIS A 275 18.81 -7.66 7.11
CA HIS A 275 20.06 -7.43 6.39
C HIS A 275 20.62 -6.00 6.56
N GLY A 276 20.12 -5.23 7.55
CA GLY A 276 20.65 -3.92 7.92
C GLY A 276 19.97 -2.71 7.24
N PHE A 277 18.94 -2.91 6.41
CA PHE A 277 18.16 -1.81 5.81
C PHE A 277 17.00 -1.41 6.72
N ASP A 278 17.35 -0.80 7.86
CA ASP A 278 16.40 -0.41 8.91
C ASP A 278 15.46 0.73 8.54
N ASN A 279 15.72 1.42 7.43
CA ASN A 279 14.92 2.54 6.90
C ASN A 279 13.80 2.08 5.95
N THR A 280 13.38 0.81 6.03
CA THR A 280 12.37 0.21 5.14
C THR A 280 10.96 0.32 5.71
N VAL A 281 10.00 0.70 4.86
CA VAL A 281 8.57 0.78 5.16
C VAL A 281 7.74 0.20 4.02
N ALA A 282 6.51 -0.25 4.29
CA ALA A 282 5.62 -0.79 3.26
C ALA A 282 4.22 -0.14 3.27
N SER A 283 3.61 -0.08 2.08
CA SER A 283 2.18 0.15 1.92
C SER A 283 1.44 -1.17 2.21
N LEU A 284 0.46 -1.17 3.06
CA LEU A 284 -0.20 -2.34 3.65
C LEU A 284 -0.99 -3.24 2.66
N GLY A 285 -0.40 -3.62 1.52
CA GLY A 285 -1.04 -4.45 0.47
C GLY A 285 -2.16 -3.69 -0.26
N THR A 286 -1.97 -2.40 -0.47
CA THR A 286 -2.76 -1.52 -1.33
C THR A 286 -1.81 -0.54 -2.02
N ALA A 287 -2.25 0.08 -3.11
CA ALA A 287 -1.51 1.21 -3.66
C ALA A 287 -1.27 2.28 -2.59
N LEU A 288 -0.13 2.94 -2.66
CA LEU A 288 0.23 4.06 -1.76
C LEU A 288 -0.87 5.13 -1.80
N THR A 289 -1.24 5.66 -0.64
CA THR A 289 -2.25 6.72 -0.53
C THR A 289 -1.61 8.10 -0.33
N PRO A 290 -2.33 9.20 -0.64
CA PRO A 290 -1.87 10.55 -0.33
C PRO A 290 -1.61 10.79 1.16
N GLU A 291 -2.36 10.12 2.05
CA GLU A 291 -2.19 10.18 3.50
C GLU A 291 -0.88 9.53 3.94
N GLN A 292 -0.57 8.35 3.40
CA GLN A 292 0.70 7.65 3.63
C GLN A 292 1.89 8.45 3.10
N ALA A 293 1.77 9.06 1.92
CA ALA A 293 2.82 9.94 1.37
C ALA A 293 3.05 11.18 2.26
N ARG A 294 1.97 11.83 2.74
CA ARG A 294 2.07 12.95 3.68
C ARG A 294 2.65 12.52 5.03
N LEU A 295 2.34 11.31 5.49
CA LEU A 295 2.95 10.75 6.69
C LEU A 295 4.46 10.59 6.49
N LEU A 296 4.89 9.97 5.39
CA LEU A 296 6.30 9.75 5.07
C LEU A 296 7.08 11.07 4.92
N ALA A 297 6.46 12.11 4.35
CA ALA A 297 7.04 13.43 4.14
C ALA A 297 7.49 14.14 5.44
N ARG A 298 7.03 13.66 6.61
CA ARG A 298 7.47 14.16 7.93
C ARG A 298 8.84 13.63 8.34
N TYR A 299 9.33 12.59 7.66
CA TYR A 299 10.55 11.87 8.04
C TYR A 299 11.67 12.01 7.02
N THR A 300 11.35 12.07 5.72
CA THR A 300 12.32 12.23 4.64
C THR A 300 11.73 12.98 3.46
N LYS A 301 12.61 13.51 2.59
CA LYS A 301 12.25 14.02 1.26
C LYS A 301 12.59 13.04 0.14
N ARG A 302 13.38 12.01 0.42
CA ARG A 302 13.92 11.06 -0.55
C ARG A 302 13.43 9.63 -0.29
N PRO A 303 12.21 9.26 -0.69
CA PRO A 303 11.80 7.86 -0.72
C PRO A 303 12.38 7.18 -1.98
N LEU A 304 12.85 5.94 -1.81
CA LEU A 304 13.22 5.05 -2.90
C LEU A 304 12.13 3.98 -3.06
N LEU A 305 11.55 3.90 -4.24
CA LEU A 305 10.55 2.89 -4.59
C LEU A 305 11.29 1.61 -5.00
N LEU A 306 11.12 0.57 -4.22
CA LEU A 306 11.76 -0.73 -4.39
C LEU A 306 10.64 -1.79 -4.45
N PHE A 307 9.94 -1.82 -5.59
CA PHE A 307 8.81 -2.71 -5.87
C PHE A 307 9.23 -3.87 -6.79
N ASP A 308 8.36 -4.86 -6.92
CA ASP A 308 8.62 -6.03 -7.75
C ASP A 308 8.94 -5.63 -9.19
N SER A 309 9.81 -6.39 -9.86
CA SER A 309 10.30 -6.06 -11.22
C SER A 309 9.32 -6.41 -12.34
N ASP A 310 8.11 -6.88 -12.00
CA ASP A 310 7.07 -7.25 -12.96
C ASP A 310 6.28 -6.04 -13.50
N ALA A 311 5.38 -6.28 -14.46
CA ALA A 311 4.58 -5.21 -15.06
C ALA A 311 3.57 -4.58 -14.07
N ALA A 312 3.14 -5.31 -13.04
CA ALA A 312 2.22 -4.80 -12.01
C ALA A 312 2.98 -3.90 -11.04
N GLY A 313 4.14 -4.35 -10.53
CA GLY A 313 5.02 -3.57 -9.68
C GLY A 313 5.49 -2.28 -10.35
N LEU A 314 5.79 -2.32 -11.67
CA LEU A 314 6.17 -1.11 -12.41
C LEU A 314 5.02 -0.08 -12.48
N ARG A 315 3.77 -0.54 -12.68
CA ARG A 315 2.60 0.36 -12.63
C ARG A 315 2.40 0.93 -11.23
N ALA A 316 2.53 0.10 -10.19
CA ALA A 316 2.46 0.53 -8.80
C ALA A 316 3.55 1.57 -8.47
N THR A 317 4.79 1.35 -8.97
CA THR A 317 5.92 2.27 -8.83
C THR A 317 5.59 3.67 -9.37
N PHE A 318 5.06 3.77 -10.59
CA PHE A 318 4.75 5.07 -11.18
C PHE A 318 3.58 5.77 -10.52
N LYS A 319 2.54 5.02 -10.11
CA LYS A 319 1.41 5.56 -9.34
C LYS A 319 1.86 6.08 -7.97
N ALA A 320 2.69 5.31 -7.27
CA ALA A 320 3.28 5.74 -6.00
C ALA A 320 4.19 6.96 -6.19
N GLY A 321 5.01 6.98 -7.24
CA GLY A 321 5.87 8.10 -7.57
C GLY A 321 5.10 9.41 -7.79
N ASP A 322 4.02 9.36 -8.55
CA ASP A 322 3.16 10.52 -8.79
C ASP A 322 2.53 11.05 -7.48
N ILE A 323 2.04 10.16 -6.59
CA ILE A 323 1.49 10.52 -5.26
C ILE A 323 2.57 11.14 -4.35
N LEU A 324 3.80 10.59 -4.37
CA LEU A 324 4.92 11.13 -3.60
C LEU A 324 5.32 12.52 -4.08
N LEU A 325 5.35 12.75 -5.39
CA LEU A 325 5.60 14.07 -5.98
C LEU A 325 4.55 15.11 -5.56
N GLU A 326 3.26 14.72 -5.51
CA GLU A 326 2.17 15.57 -5.02
C GLU A 326 2.34 15.94 -3.54
N ALA A 327 2.92 15.04 -2.74
CA ALA A 327 3.23 15.29 -1.34
C ALA A 327 4.53 16.11 -1.14
N GLY A 328 5.19 16.54 -2.22
CA GLY A 328 6.43 17.34 -2.19
C GLY A 328 7.65 16.51 -1.81
N LEU A 329 7.65 15.23 -2.14
CA LEU A 329 8.78 14.31 -2.02
C LEU A 329 9.49 14.14 -3.37
N HIS A 330 10.71 13.63 -3.34
CA HIS A 330 11.57 13.39 -4.52
C HIS A 330 11.80 11.88 -4.66
N PRO A 331 10.85 11.12 -5.23
CA PRO A 331 10.95 9.67 -5.31
C PRO A 331 12.00 9.21 -6.32
N GLY A 332 12.89 8.32 -5.86
CA GLY A 332 13.77 7.53 -6.72
C GLY A 332 13.15 6.16 -7.01
N VAL A 333 13.43 5.61 -8.17
CA VAL A 333 13.03 4.25 -8.58
C VAL A 333 14.24 3.35 -8.62
N VAL A 334 14.22 2.29 -7.86
CA VAL A 334 15.21 1.22 -7.91
C VAL A 334 14.74 0.19 -8.92
N THR A 335 15.62 -0.25 -9.79
CA THR A 335 15.31 -1.28 -10.79
C THR A 335 16.04 -2.56 -10.42
N LEU A 336 15.31 -3.60 -10.08
CA LEU A 336 15.84 -4.93 -9.85
C LEU A 336 15.89 -5.76 -11.15
N PRO A 337 16.67 -6.85 -11.18
CA PRO A 337 16.67 -7.77 -12.31
C PRO A 337 15.26 -8.35 -12.57
N PRO A 338 14.92 -8.70 -13.82
CA PRO A 338 13.62 -9.26 -14.16
C PRO A 338 13.29 -10.53 -13.34
N GLY A 339 12.12 -10.56 -12.71
CA GLY A 339 11.64 -11.69 -11.92
C GLY A 339 12.14 -11.72 -10.47
N GLU A 340 12.97 -10.75 -10.07
CA GLU A 340 13.44 -10.62 -8.68
C GLU A 340 12.55 -9.64 -7.90
N ASP A 341 12.44 -9.91 -6.60
CA ASP A 341 11.85 -9.03 -5.58
C ASP A 341 12.92 -8.61 -4.55
N PRO A 342 12.67 -7.62 -3.70
CA PRO A 342 13.66 -7.15 -2.72
C PRO A 342 14.14 -8.24 -1.75
N ASP A 343 13.24 -9.13 -1.29
CA ASP A 343 13.54 -10.25 -0.41
C ASP A 343 14.49 -11.25 -1.09
N THR A 344 14.21 -11.62 -2.35
CA THR A 344 15.05 -12.56 -3.10
C THR A 344 16.43 -11.99 -3.39
N VAL A 345 16.54 -10.73 -3.76
CA VAL A 345 17.84 -10.09 -4.03
C VAL A 345 18.69 -10.07 -2.76
N VAL A 346 18.16 -9.59 -1.64
CA VAL A 346 18.97 -9.45 -0.42
C VAL A 346 19.39 -10.80 0.15
N ARG A 347 18.53 -11.83 0.06
CA ARG A 347 18.84 -13.19 0.56
C ARG A 347 19.82 -13.96 -0.34
N ASN A 348 19.68 -13.82 -1.66
CA ASN A 348 20.45 -14.63 -2.61
C ASN A 348 21.77 -13.97 -3.00
N GLN A 349 21.81 -12.62 -3.09
CA GLN A 349 22.97 -11.86 -3.56
C GLN A 349 23.66 -11.06 -2.45
N GLY A 350 23.00 -10.92 -1.29
CA GLY A 350 23.53 -10.20 -0.13
C GLY A 350 23.19 -8.71 -0.10
N PRO A 351 23.45 -8.06 1.06
CA PRO A 351 23.14 -6.64 1.26
C PRO A 351 23.99 -5.70 0.37
N GLU A 352 25.23 -6.07 0.04
CA GLU A 352 26.11 -5.28 -0.82
C GLU A 352 25.51 -5.16 -2.21
N ALA A 353 25.01 -6.25 -2.80
CA ALA A 353 24.39 -6.25 -4.11
C ALA A 353 23.11 -5.38 -4.13
N LEU A 354 22.27 -5.48 -3.09
CA LEU A 354 21.12 -4.59 -2.96
C LEU A 354 21.56 -3.12 -2.85
N GLY A 355 22.64 -2.85 -2.09
CA GLY A 355 23.23 -1.51 -1.98
C GLY A 355 23.58 -0.91 -3.34
N GLU A 356 24.20 -1.71 -4.23
CA GLU A 356 24.53 -1.27 -5.60
C GLU A 356 23.27 -0.91 -6.41
N TYR A 357 22.17 -1.65 -6.28
CA TYR A 357 20.89 -1.29 -6.93
C TYR A 357 20.29 -0.01 -6.35
N LEU A 358 20.39 0.20 -5.03
CA LEU A 358 19.91 1.42 -4.37
C LEU A 358 20.71 2.66 -4.83
N ASP A 359 22.03 2.53 -4.99
CA ASP A 359 22.90 3.60 -5.49
C ASP A 359 22.60 3.97 -6.95
N GLN A 360 22.09 3.02 -7.75
CA GLN A 360 21.68 3.23 -9.12
C GLN A 360 20.24 3.74 -9.28
N ALA A 361 19.56 4.04 -8.16
CA ALA A 361 18.20 4.56 -8.20
C ALA A 361 18.13 5.86 -9.03
N VAL A 362 17.16 5.93 -9.92
CA VAL A 362 16.94 7.09 -10.79
C VAL A 362 15.64 7.79 -10.42
N ASP A 363 15.54 9.07 -10.69
CA ASP A 363 14.30 9.83 -10.52
C ASP A 363 13.11 9.19 -11.28
N VAL A 364 11.91 9.29 -10.74
CA VAL A 364 10.71 8.64 -11.30
C VAL A 364 10.41 9.10 -12.73
N LEU A 365 10.64 10.37 -13.08
CA LEU A 365 10.50 10.85 -14.46
C LEU A 365 11.60 10.28 -15.35
N ASP A 366 12.83 10.22 -14.86
CA ASP A 366 13.95 9.66 -15.60
C ASP A 366 13.70 8.18 -15.92
N ARG A 367 13.16 7.41 -14.97
CA ARG A 367 12.79 6.01 -15.24
C ARG A 367 11.70 5.88 -16.30
N LYS A 368 10.68 6.76 -16.26
CA LYS A 368 9.66 6.82 -17.32
C LYS A 368 10.28 7.14 -18.68
N LEU A 369 11.20 8.10 -18.72
CA LEU A 369 11.92 8.47 -19.97
C LEU A 369 12.75 7.29 -20.52
N GLN A 370 13.51 6.58 -19.67
CA GLN A 370 14.30 5.41 -20.06
C GLN A 370 13.41 4.34 -20.71
N ILE A 371 12.29 3.97 -20.07
CA ILE A 371 11.37 2.95 -20.59
C ILE A 371 10.75 3.39 -21.94
N LEU A 372 10.41 4.66 -22.09
CA LEU A 372 9.88 5.18 -23.35
C LEU A 372 10.94 5.19 -24.46
N GLU A 373 12.20 5.43 -24.10
CA GLU A 373 13.35 5.35 -25.02
C GLU A 373 13.63 3.90 -25.45
N GLU A 374 13.67 2.96 -24.49
CA GLU A 374 13.80 1.51 -24.73
C GLU A 374 12.72 0.97 -25.68
N ARG A 375 11.51 1.56 -25.63
CA ARG A 375 10.36 1.20 -26.47
C ARG A 375 10.22 2.04 -27.74
N ASP A 376 11.24 2.82 -28.08
CA ASP A 376 11.34 3.63 -29.32
C ASP A 376 10.22 4.67 -29.51
N TYR A 377 9.64 5.20 -28.41
CA TYR A 377 8.59 6.22 -28.50
C TYR A 377 9.07 7.56 -29.09
N PHE A 378 10.38 7.83 -29.08
CA PHE A 378 10.90 9.13 -29.50
C PHE A 378 11.33 9.18 -30.99
N SER A 379 11.23 8.08 -31.74
CA SER A 379 11.62 8.02 -33.16
C SER A 379 10.55 8.61 -34.09
N SER A 380 9.28 8.55 -33.72
CA SER A 380 8.17 9.02 -34.56
C SER A 380 7.38 10.15 -33.92
N ILE A 381 6.68 10.97 -34.75
CA ILE A 381 5.84 12.06 -34.25
C ILE A 381 4.68 11.50 -33.37
N GLY A 382 4.06 10.41 -33.80
CA GLY A 382 2.99 9.74 -33.03
C GLY A 382 3.50 9.17 -31.72
N GLY A 383 4.68 8.54 -31.73
CA GLY A 383 5.34 8.05 -30.53
C GLY A 383 5.66 9.17 -29.54
N LYS A 384 6.23 10.29 -30.00
CA LYS A 384 6.50 11.47 -29.17
C LYS A 384 5.23 12.04 -28.54
N ARG A 385 4.11 12.10 -29.28
CA ARG A 385 2.82 12.53 -28.71
C ARG A 385 2.34 11.58 -27.62
N SER A 386 2.39 10.27 -27.86
CA SER A 386 2.03 9.25 -26.88
C SER A 386 2.95 9.26 -25.65
N ALA A 387 4.24 9.56 -25.84
CA ALA A 387 5.18 9.76 -24.73
C ALA A 387 4.78 10.94 -23.84
N LEU A 388 4.40 12.08 -24.46
CA LEU A 388 3.94 13.25 -23.72
C LEU A 388 2.69 12.97 -22.89
N ASP A 389 1.73 12.20 -23.40
CA ASP A 389 0.51 11.82 -22.66
C ASP A 389 0.83 11.01 -21.41
N ARG A 390 1.96 10.28 -21.40
CA ARG A 390 2.45 9.49 -20.24
C ARG A 390 3.34 10.29 -19.28
N LEU A 391 4.02 11.33 -19.75
CA LEU A 391 4.97 12.12 -18.96
C LEU A 391 4.32 13.35 -18.31
N LEU A 392 3.40 14.03 -19.01
CA LEU A 392 2.75 15.25 -18.50
C LEU A 392 2.00 15.06 -17.18
N PRO A 393 1.31 13.93 -16.91
CA PRO A 393 0.70 13.67 -15.61
C PRO A 393 1.72 13.75 -14.47
N THR A 394 2.86 13.07 -14.59
CA THR A 394 3.95 13.09 -13.58
C THR A 394 4.50 14.49 -13.35
N ILE A 395 4.70 15.28 -14.43
CA ILE A 395 5.16 16.66 -14.29
C ILE A 395 4.13 17.50 -13.50
N ARG A 396 2.82 17.27 -13.71
CA ARG A 396 1.77 17.97 -12.97
C ARG A 396 1.78 17.64 -11.49
N CYS A 397 2.12 16.40 -11.13
CA CYS A 397 2.20 15.94 -9.74
C CYS A 397 3.38 16.54 -8.98
N ALA A 398 4.43 17.03 -9.65
CA ALA A 398 5.55 17.67 -8.99
C ALA A 398 5.10 18.96 -8.28
N ALA A 399 4.96 18.92 -6.95
CA ALA A 399 4.57 20.06 -6.13
C ALA A 399 5.68 21.12 -6.09
N ASP A 400 6.95 20.69 -6.09
CA ASP A 400 8.12 21.57 -6.14
C ASP A 400 8.24 22.26 -7.50
N ALA A 401 8.23 23.60 -7.51
CA ALA A 401 8.28 24.38 -8.74
C ALA A 401 9.63 24.25 -9.48
N ALA A 402 10.74 24.12 -8.75
CA ALA A 402 12.06 23.96 -9.34
C ALA A 402 12.20 22.57 -9.97
N LEU A 403 11.74 21.53 -9.27
CA LEU A 403 11.70 20.16 -9.82
C LEU A 403 10.81 20.08 -11.07
N ARG A 404 9.65 20.73 -11.04
CA ARG A 404 8.75 20.80 -12.21
C ARG A 404 9.44 21.47 -13.41
N ASP A 405 10.20 22.54 -13.17
CA ASP A 405 10.97 23.25 -14.19
C ASP A 405 12.04 22.35 -14.83
N ILE A 406 12.77 21.60 -14.01
CA ILE A 406 13.75 20.60 -14.45
C ILE A 406 13.06 19.53 -15.31
N TYR A 407 11.91 19.02 -14.89
CA TYR A 407 11.14 18.01 -15.61
C TYR A 407 10.69 18.51 -17.00
N VAL A 408 10.14 19.72 -17.08
CA VAL A 408 9.75 20.36 -18.34
C VAL A 408 10.94 20.46 -19.28
N THR A 409 12.10 20.91 -18.77
CA THR A 409 13.33 21.05 -19.56
C THR A 409 13.82 19.71 -20.10
N LYS A 410 13.84 18.65 -19.27
CA LYS A 410 14.22 17.29 -19.71
C LYS A 410 13.30 16.76 -20.80
N VAL A 411 11.97 16.88 -20.61
CA VAL A 411 10.99 16.39 -21.59
C VAL A 411 11.03 17.19 -22.87
N ALA A 412 11.22 18.51 -22.82
CA ALA A 412 11.44 19.34 -24.00
C ALA A 412 12.66 18.86 -24.84
N GLY A 413 13.79 18.58 -24.16
CA GLY A 413 14.99 18.07 -24.80
C GLY A 413 14.80 16.70 -25.47
N LYS A 414 14.09 15.76 -24.83
CA LYS A 414 13.85 14.41 -25.37
C LYS A 414 12.82 14.38 -26.51
N THR A 415 11.78 15.18 -26.42
CA THR A 415 10.67 15.16 -27.41
C THR A 415 10.92 16.13 -28.58
N GLY A 416 11.73 17.16 -28.36
CA GLY A 416 11.91 18.28 -29.32
C GLY A 416 10.73 19.26 -29.32
N VAL A 417 9.78 19.14 -28.37
CA VAL A 417 8.69 20.09 -28.22
C VAL A 417 9.17 21.30 -27.43
N ARG A 418 8.79 22.50 -27.89
CA ARG A 418 9.19 23.75 -27.24
C ARG A 418 8.67 23.81 -25.81
N ARG A 419 9.46 24.34 -24.90
CA ARG A 419 9.15 24.49 -23.48
C ARG A 419 7.82 25.21 -23.24
N GLU A 420 7.61 26.31 -23.95
CA GLU A 420 6.39 27.13 -23.82
C GLU A 420 5.12 26.31 -24.14
N THR A 421 5.22 25.45 -25.18
CA THR A 421 4.12 24.55 -25.55
C THR A 421 3.82 23.51 -24.46
N LEU A 422 4.87 22.96 -23.81
CA LEU A 422 4.69 22.02 -22.69
C LEU A 422 4.08 22.73 -21.48
N GLU A 423 4.51 23.96 -21.17
CA GLU A 423 3.93 24.76 -20.09
C GLU A 423 2.45 25.11 -20.35
N GLU A 424 2.08 25.36 -21.60
CA GLU A 424 0.68 25.55 -21.99
C GLU A 424 -0.15 24.26 -21.82
N GLU A 425 0.40 23.11 -22.23
CA GLU A 425 -0.25 21.80 -22.04
C GLU A 425 -0.42 21.47 -20.53
N LEU A 426 0.54 21.83 -19.70
CA LEU A 426 0.46 21.66 -18.25
C LEU A 426 -0.58 22.58 -17.60
N LYS A 427 -0.80 23.79 -18.13
CA LYS A 427 -1.83 24.74 -17.68
C LYS A 427 -3.24 24.34 -18.09
N LYS A 428 -3.40 23.60 -19.19
CA LYS A 428 -4.69 23.06 -19.57
C LYS A 428 -5.17 22.11 -18.46
N GLN A 429 -6.07 22.61 -17.61
CA GLN A 429 -6.73 21.75 -16.63
C GLN A 429 -7.50 20.69 -17.41
N ARG A 430 -7.13 19.41 -17.26
CA ARG A 430 -8.14 18.37 -17.50
C ARG A 430 -9.30 18.69 -16.56
N PRO A 431 -10.56 18.64 -17.02
CA PRO A 431 -11.67 18.88 -16.11
C PRO A 431 -11.47 17.95 -14.91
N HIS A 432 -11.22 18.53 -13.75
CA HIS A 432 -11.26 17.84 -12.47
C HIS A 432 -12.65 17.22 -12.37
N LEU A 433 -12.74 15.92 -12.42
CA LEU A 433 -13.87 15.23 -11.83
C LEU A 433 -13.88 15.64 -10.36
N ALA A 434 -14.76 16.58 -10.04
CA ALA A 434 -14.94 17.10 -8.70
C ALA A 434 -15.11 15.92 -7.75
N LYS A 435 -14.21 15.81 -6.76
CA LYS A 435 -14.36 14.89 -5.63
C LYS A 435 -15.65 15.28 -4.90
N THR A 436 -16.77 14.69 -5.28
CA THR A 436 -17.97 14.69 -4.45
C THR A 436 -17.79 13.64 -3.34
N THR A 437 -17.01 14.02 -2.31
CA THR A 437 -17.11 13.36 -1.01
C THR A 437 -18.43 13.80 -0.37
N LYS A 438 -19.53 13.17 -0.75
CA LYS A 438 -20.72 13.12 0.09
C LYS A 438 -20.65 11.84 0.91
N ALA A 439 -20.52 12.02 2.21
CA ALA A 439 -20.66 10.98 3.20
C ALA A 439 -22.00 10.25 2.99
N PHE A 440 -21.95 8.94 2.74
CA PHE A 440 -23.12 8.10 2.66
C PHE A 440 -23.70 7.88 4.06
N LYS A 441 -24.93 8.34 4.26
CA LYS A 441 -25.77 7.88 5.37
C LYS A 441 -26.29 6.49 5.02
N SER A 442 -26.08 5.54 5.93
CA SER A 442 -26.65 4.21 5.91
C SER A 442 -28.19 4.26 5.86
N GLY A 443 -28.81 3.62 4.88
CA GLY A 443 -30.27 3.50 4.82
C GLY A 443 -30.73 2.67 3.63
N GLU A 444 -31.26 1.50 3.94
CA GLU A 444 -32.23 0.67 3.22
C GLU A 444 -31.93 0.19 1.78
N TYR A 445 -31.67 -1.10 1.69
CA TYR A 445 -31.63 -1.87 0.44
C TYR A 445 -33.06 -2.20 -0.04
N PRO A 446 -33.41 -1.94 -1.32
CA PRO A 446 -34.65 -2.47 -1.87
C PRO A 446 -34.50 -3.93 -2.29
N SER A 447 -35.26 -4.79 -1.67
CA SER A 447 -35.35 -6.23 -1.95
C SER A 447 -36.24 -6.52 -3.17
N LYS A 448 -35.78 -6.24 -4.40
CA LYS A 448 -36.39 -6.81 -5.60
C LYS A 448 -35.32 -7.39 -6.52
N PRO A 449 -35.46 -8.63 -6.99
CA PRO A 449 -34.51 -9.21 -7.95
C PRO A 449 -34.57 -8.44 -9.27
N LEU A 450 -33.40 -8.06 -9.78
CA LEU A 450 -33.23 -7.44 -11.10
C LEU A 450 -33.64 -8.41 -12.21
N PRO A 451 -34.22 -7.93 -13.32
CA PRO A 451 -34.62 -8.78 -14.43
C PRO A 451 -33.40 -9.46 -15.09
N LEU A 452 -33.62 -10.66 -15.61
CA LEU A 452 -32.63 -11.48 -16.31
C LEU A 452 -32.12 -10.77 -17.56
N VAL A 453 -30.87 -10.37 -17.60
CA VAL A 453 -30.24 -9.60 -18.68
C VAL A 453 -29.41 -10.54 -19.58
N PRO A 454 -29.52 -10.46 -20.94
CA PRO A 454 -28.72 -11.28 -21.87
C PRO A 454 -27.20 -11.06 -21.68
N LYS A 455 -26.35 -12.08 -22.01
CA LYS A 455 -24.90 -12.04 -21.81
C LYS A 455 -24.22 -10.86 -22.52
N ALA A 456 -24.57 -10.56 -23.76
CA ALA A 456 -24.06 -9.42 -24.53
C ALA A 456 -24.30 -8.07 -23.82
N THR A 457 -25.40 -7.95 -23.07
CA THR A 457 -25.70 -6.77 -22.26
C THR A 457 -24.81 -6.73 -21.00
N VAL A 458 -24.39 -7.88 -20.47
CA VAL A 458 -23.49 -8.00 -19.33
C VAL A 458 -22.09 -7.54 -19.70
N GLU A 459 -21.55 -8.00 -20.83
CA GLU A 459 -20.26 -7.56 -21.36
C GLU A 459 -20.26 -6.04 -21.62
N ARG A 460 -21.33 -5.51 -22.25
CA ARG A 460 -21.51 -4.09 -22.44
C ARG A 460 -21.53 -3.30 -21.13
N GLN A 461 -22.18 -3.83 -20.08
CA GLN A 461 -22.21 -3.18 -18.77
C GLN A 461 -20.82 -3.10 -18.12
N VAL A 462 -20.01 -4.16 -18.21
CA VAL A 462 -18.63 -4.13 -17.72
C VAL A 462 -17.82 -3.07 -18.47
N LEU A 463 -17.87 -3.04 -19.81
CA LEU A 463 -17.18 -2.05 -20.62
C LEU A 463 -17.66 -0.62 -20.33
N LEU A 464 -18.96 -0.43 -20.16
CA LEU A 464 -19.53 0.87 -19.76
C LEU A 464 -18.94 1.34 -18.43
N MET A 465 -18.80 0.45 -17.46
CA MET A 465 -18.15 0.78 -16.19
C MET A 465 -16.67 1.10 -16.39
N MET A 466 -15.94 0.31 -17.19
CA MET A 466 -14.54 0.56 -17.51
C MET A 466 -14.33 1.93 -18.17
N THR A 467 -15.30 2.44 -18.93
CA THR A 467 -15.23 3.80 -19.48
C THR A 467 -15.47 4.92 -18.47
N LYS A 468 -15.91 4.62 -17.25
CA LYS A 468 -16.18 5.65 -16.21
C LYS A 468 -14.94 6.03 -15.41
N GLY A 469 -13.89 5.20 -15.40
CA GLY A 469 -12.63 5.51 -14.74
C GLY A 469 -11.60 4.38 -14.81
N PRO A 470 -10.31 4.71 -14.65
CA PRO A 470 -9.24 3.72 -14.63
C PRO A 470 -9.41 2.65 -13.56
N GLU A 471 -10.00 3.02 -12.43
CA GLU A 471 -10.29 2.12 -11.31
C GLU A 471 -11.24 0.97 -11.68
N TRP A 472 -12.10 1.17 -12.66
CA TRP A 472 -13.00 0.12 -13.15
C TRP A 472 -12.30 -0.81 -14.14
N VAL A 473 -11.35 -0.28 -14.92
CA VAL A 473 -10.47 -1.11 -15.77
C VAL A 473 -9.61 -2.01 -14.90
N GLU A 474 -8.99 -1.46 -13.85
CA GLU A 474 -8.18 -2.20 -12.89
C GLU A 474 -8.98 -3.33 -12.21
N ARG A 475 -10.19 -3.03 -11.72
CA ARG A 475 -11.08 -4.03 -11.11
C ARG A 475 -11.56 -5.10 -12.09
N ALA A 476 -11.78 -4.76 -13.35
CA ALA A 476 -12.17 -5.73 -14.35
C ALA A 476 -11.03 -6.72 -14.61
N THR A 477 -9.80 -6.23 -14.76
CA THR A 477 -8.62 -7.05 -15.03
C THR A 477 -8.20 -7.97 -13.90
N GLU A 478 -8.55 -7.64 -12.65
CA GLU A 478 -8.34 -8.54 -11.50
C GLU A 478 -9.24 -9.78 -11.53
N LEU A 479 -10.35 -9.73 -12.25
CA LEU A 479 -11.42 -10.72 -12.16
C LEU A 479 -11.71 -11.44 -13.48
N ILE A 480 -11.50 -10.77 -14.62
CA ILE A 480 -11.81 -11.25 -15.97
C ILE A 480 -10.76 -10.76 -16.97
N SER A 481 -10.67 -11.46 -18.10
CA SER A 481 -9.81 -11.13 -19.23
C SER A 481 -10.64 -10.82 -20.49
N PRO A 482 -10.07 -10.18 -21.54
CA PRO A 482 -10.77 -9.98 -22.80
C PRO A 482 -11.28 -11.28 -23.43
N GLU A 483 -10.56 -12.39 -23.24
CA GLU A 483 -10.89 -13.72 -23.75
C GLU A 483 -12.18 -14.30 -23.14
N ASP A 484 -12.60 -13.81 -21.97
CA ASP A 484 -13.83 -14.22 -21.28
C ASP A 484 -15.10 -13.63 -21.91
N PHE A 485 -14.95 -12.70 -22.86
CA PHE A 485 -16.06 -12.12 -23.60
C PHE A 485 -16.35 -12.94 -24.86
N ASP A 486 -17.64 -13.12 -25.20
CA ASP A 486 -18.04 -13.82 -26.43
C ASP A 486 -18.01 -12.91 -27.65
N ASP A 487 -18.36 -11.63 -27.46
CA ASP A 487 -18.45 -10.67 -28.56
C ASP A 487 -17.06 -10.13 -28.93
N GLN A 488 -16.61 -10.41 -30.16
CA GLN A 488 -15.29 -10.01 -30.66
C GLN A 488 -15.08 -8.48 -30.64
N SER A 489 -16.14 -7.70 -30.89
CA SER A 489 -16.04 -6.24 -30.85
C SER A 489 -15.83 -5.76 -29.41
N TYR A 490 -16.48 -6.38 -28.44
CA TYR A 490 -16.28 -6.07 -27.03
C TYR A 490 -14.90 -6.50 -26.52
N ARG A 491 -14.34 -7.60 -27.02
CA ARG A 491 -12.91 -7.96 -26.76
C ARG A 491 -11.98 -6.86 -27.25
N THR A 492 -12.19 -6.38 -28.48
CA THR A 492 -11.38 -5.29 -29.06
C THR A 492 -11.48 -4.01 -28.21
N ILE A 493 -12.67 -3.66 -27.72
CA ILE A 493 -12.87 -2.50 -26.86
C ILE A 493 -12.19 -2.72 -25.51
N PHE A 494 -12.27 -3.92 -24.93
CA PHE A 494 -11.60 -4.24 -23.67
C PHE A 494 -10.08 -4.09 -23.81
N HIS A 495 -9.46 -4.67 -24.87
CA HIS A 495 -8.04 -4.47 -25.15
C HIS A 495 -7.66 -2.99 -25.27
N ALA A 496 -8.46 -2.20 -25.98
CA ALA A 496 -8.21 -0.77 -26.12
C ALA A 496 -8.29 -0.03 -24.78
N LEU A 497 -9.17 -0.45 -23.85
CA LEU A 497 -9.28 0.10 -22.50
C LEU A 497 -8.15 -0.40 -21.59
N LEU A 498 -7.59 -1.59 -21.84
CA LEU A 498 -6.37 -2.07 -21.16
C LEU A 498 -5.15 -1.26 -21.57
N ASP A 499 -4.99 -1.02 -22.87
CA ASP A 499 -3.89 -0.22 -23.39
C ASP A 499 -3.96 1.24 -22.95
N ASN A 500 -5.17 1.77 -22.81
CA ASN A 500 -5.42 3.11 -22.33
C ASN A 500 -6.68 3.18 -21.44
N PRO A 501 -6.55 3.01 -20.12
CA PRO A 501 -7.69 3.06 -19.17
C PRO A 501 -8.48 4.38 -19.16
N GLU A 502 -7.88 5.45 -19.67
CA GLU A 502 -8.54 6.75 -19.79
C GLU A 502 -9.13 7.00 -21.19
N LEU A 503 -9.22 5.98 -22.04
CA LEU A 503 -9.73 6.10 -23.39
C LEU A 503 -11.20 6.59 -23.40
N ARG A 504 -11.44 7.75 -24.01
CA ARG A 504 -12.78 8.38 -24.13
C ARG A 504 -13.10 8.82 -25.56
N VAL A 505 -12.28 8.40 -26.50
CA VAL A 505 -12.45 8.66 -27.92
C VAL A 505 -12.14 7.37 -28.67
N VAL A 506 -12.94 7.04 -29.65
CA VAL A 506 -12.75 5.83 -30.45
C VAL A 506 -11.44 5.91 -31.22
N PRO A 507 -10.52 4.94 -31.05
CA PRO A 507 -9.27 4.90 -31.80
C PRO A 507 -9.52 4.73 -33.30
N ALA A 508 -8.78 5.48 -34.13
CA ALA A 508 -8.89 5.36 -35.59
C ALA A 508 -8.44 3.97 -36.13
N SER A 509 -7.70 3.20 -35.30
CA SER A 509 -7.25 1.83 -35.64
C SER A 509 -8.31 0.76 -35.33
N MET A 510 -9.41 1.10 -34.68
CA MET A 510 -10.46 0.16 -34.32
C MET A 510 -11.32 -0.20 -35.54
N ASP A 511 -11.72 -1.47 -35.66
CA ASP A 511 -12.63 -1.90 -36.72
C ASP A 511 -13.99 -1.19 -36.60
N ALA A 512 -14.72 -1.07 -37.74
CA ALA A 512 -15.94 -0.25 -37.81
C ALA A 512 -17.06 -0.70 -36.85
N LEU A 513 -17.17 -2.02 -36.57
CA LEU A 513 -18.22 -2.56 -35.69
C LEU A 513 -17.88 -2.30 -34.23
N ALA A 514 -16.62 -2.52 -33.84
CA ALA A 514 -16.12 -2.23 -32.48
C ALA A 514 -16.16 -0.71 -32.23
N ALA A 515 -15.82 0.12 -33.24
CA ALA A 515 -15.88 1.57 -33.16
C ALA A 515 -17.29 2.06 -32.89
N GLN A 516 -18.29 1.56 -33.65
CA GLN A 516 -19.69 1.90 -33.43
C GLN A 516 -20.17 1.52 -32.02
N LYS A 517 -19.91 0.29 -31.57
CA LYS A 517 -20.28 -0.17 -30.22
C LYS A 517 -19.60 0.64 -29.13
N PHE A 518 -18.35 1.06 -29.35
CA PHE A 518 -17.62 1.87 -28.38
C PHE A 518 -18.20 3.30 -28.30
N GLU A 519 -18.57 3.91 -29.44
CA GLU A 519 -19.30 5.20 -29.45
C GLU A 519 -20.63 5.12 -28.68
N GLU A 520 -21.39 4.04 -28.88
CA GLU A 520 -22.64 3.79 -28.15
C GLU A 520 -22.39 3.65 -26.61
N ILE A 521 -21.27 3.01 -26.21
CA ILE A 521 -20.92 2.89 -24.81
C ILE A 521 -20.47 4.25 -24.23
N LEU A 522 -19.67 5.02 -24.97
CA LEU A 522 -19.17 6.33 -24.53
C LEU A 522 -20.28 7.37 -24.41
N SER A 523 -21.32 7.28 -25.27
CA SER A 523 -22.47 8.19 -25.25
C SER A 523 -23.58 7.79 -24.28
N ASP A 524 -23.45 6.66 -23.59
CA ASP A 524 -24.44 6.18 -22.62
C ASP A 524 -24.51 7.07 -21.37
N PRO A 525 -25.66 7.76 -21.12
CA PRO A 525 -25.80 8.71 -20.02
C PRO A 525 -25.99 8.05 -18.64
N MET A 526 -25.88 6.74 -18.54
CA MET A 526 -26.20 5.99 -17.34
C MET A 526 -25.40 6.51 -16.12
N GLU A 527 -26.11 7.05 -15.14
CA GLU A 527 -25.56 7.44 -13.85
C GLU A 527 -25.34 6.22 -12.95
N LEU A 528 -24.20 6.22 -12.23
CA LEU A 528 -23.68 5.09 -11.45
C LEU A 528 -24.34 4.94 -10.07
N ASN A 529 -25.63 5.10 -9.89
CA ASN A 529 -26.27 5.03 -8.57
C ASN A 529 -26.11 3.68 -7.83
N HIS A 530 -25.70 2.60 -8.52
CA HIS A 530 -25.36 1.29 -7.95
C HIS A 530 -24.20 0.61 -8.72
N GLY A 531 -23.26 1.39 -9.23
CA GLY A 531 -22.21 0.93 -10.15
C GLY A 531 -21.42 -0.28 -9.66
N LEU A 532 -21.04 -0.31 -8.38
CA LEU A 532 -20.25 -1.41 -7.83
C LEU A 532 -21.03 -2.74 -7.80
N GLU A 533 -22.29 -2.70 -7.44
CA GLU A 533 -23.13 -3.92 -7.40
C GLU A 533 -23.44 -4.45 -8.79
N VAL A 534 -23.76 -3.55 -9.73
CA VAL A 534 -24.00 -3.90 -11.14
C VAL A 534 -22.73 -4.48 -11.77
N PHE A 535 -21.59 -3.84 -11.54
CA PHE A 535 -20.29 -4.30 -12.03
C PHE A 535 -19.97 -5.70 -11.50
N ARG A 536 -20.03 -5.89 -10.17
CA ARG A 536 -19.75 -7.18 -9.54
C ARG A 536 -20.64 -8.28 -10.07
N LYS A 537 -21.97 -8.06 -10.14
CA LYS A 537 -22.91 -9.04 -10.69
C LYS A 537 -22.63 -9.36 -12.16
N SER A 538 -22.21 -8.34 -12.94
CA SER A 538 -21.86 -8.54 -14.34
C SER A 538 -20.59 -9.37 -14.49
N VAL A 539 -19.57 -9.10 -13.71
CA VAL A 539 -18.31 -9.86 -13.68
C VAL A 539 -18.55 -11.28 -13.18
N ASP A 540 -19.25 -11.45 -12.06
CA ASP A 540 -19.57 -12.79 -11.51
C ASP A 540 -20.32 -13.64 -12.53
N ARG A 541 -21.19 -13.03 -13.32
CA ARG A 541 -21.93 -13.73 -14.40
C ARG A 541 -21.04 -14.13 -15.57
N ILE A 542 -20.11 -13.27 -16.02
CA ILE A 542 -19.15 -13.62 -17.07
C ILE A 542 -18.28 -14.79 -16.59
N ARG A 543 -17.74 -14.73 -15.38
CA ARG A 543 -16.94 -15.81 -14.77
C ARG A 543 -17.71 -17.10 -14.65
N ALA A 544 -18.96 -17.04 -14.23
CA ALA A 544 -19.82 -18.21 -14.12
C ALA A 544 -20.08 -18.88 -15.48
N GLU A 545 -20.22 -18.10 -16.56
CA GLU A 545 -20.41 -18.63 -17.92
C GLU A 545 -19.14 -19.32 -18.43
N VAL A 546 -17.97 -18.70 -18.25
CA VAL A 546 -16.67 -19.30 -18.59
C VAL A 546 -16.48 -20.62 -17.83
N ARG A 547 -16.74 -20.62 -16.52
CA ARG A 547 -16.61 -21.83 -15.71
C ARG A 547 -17.62 -22.91 -16.10
N TYR A 548 -18.81 -22.51 -16.52
CA TYR A 548 -19.81 -23.46 -17.01
C TYR A 548 -19.40 -24.15 -18.33
N GLN A 549 -18.70 -23.44 -19.23
CA GLN A 549 -18.14 -24.10 -20.43
C GLN A 549 -17.11 -25.16 -20.03
N HIS A 550 -16.22 -24.87 -19.08
CA HIS A 550 -15.28 -25.86 -18.55
C HIS A 550 -15.97 -27.04 -17.89
N VAL A 551 -17.12 -26.83 -17.20
CA VAL A 551 -17.94 -27.94 -16.66
C VAL A 551 -18.43 -28.85 -17.77
N LYS A 552 -18.87 -28.30 -18.93
CA LYS A 552 -19.26 -29.09 -20.10
C LYS A 552 -18.08 -29.89 -20.71
N ASP A 553 -16.92 -29.24 -20.80
CA ASP A 553 -15.73 -29.89 -21.35
C ASP A 553 -15.30 -31.10 -20.48
N ILE A 554 -15.35 -30.94 -19.14
CA ILE A 554 -15.07 -32.05 -18.21
C ILE A 554 -16.16 -33.13 -18.33
N GLN A 555 -17.43 -32.81 -18.45
CA GLN A 555 -18.50 -33.79 -18.68
C GLN A 555 -18.24 -34.62 -19.92
N HIS A 556 -17.84 -33.96 -21.01
CA HIS A 556 -17.49 -34.63 -22.24
C HIS A 556 -16.21 -35.50 -22.09
N GLN A 557 -15.21 -35.07 -21.36
CA GLN A 557 -14.01 -35.87 -21.06
C GLN A 557 -14.36 -37.10 -20.24
N ILE A 558 -15.23 -37.00 -19.24
CA ILE A 558 -15.70 -38.14 -18.44
C ILE A 558 -16.39 -39.20 -19.31
N GLU A 559 -17.14 -38.79 -20.34
CA GLU A 559 -17.80 -39.69 -21.30
C GLU A 559 -16.78 -40.45 -22.17
N LEU A 560 -15.64 -39.84 -22.48
CA LEU A 560 -14.61 -40.40 -23.36
C LEU A 560 -13.56 -41.23 -22.61
N THR A 561 -13.37 -40.98 -21.30
CA THR A 561 -12.33 -41.64 -20.49
C THR A 561 -12.73 -43.04 -20.08
N GLN A 562 -11.85 -44.01 -20.36
CA GLN A 562 -12.01 -45.45 -20.00
C GLN A 562 -11.25 -45.82 -18.71
N ASP A 563 -10.37 -44.98 -18.22
CA ASP A 563 -9.61 -45.16 -16.99
C ASP A 563 -10.44 -44.75 -15.78
N GLU A 564 -10.68 -45.65 -14.85
CA GLU A 564 -11.55 -45.44 -13.69
C GLU A 564 -10.91 -44.47 -12.67
N ASP A 565 -9.59 -44.41 -12.54
CA ASP A 565 -8.91 -43.50 -11.62
C ASP A 565 -8.95 -42.07 -12.18
N GLU A 566 -8.66 -41.87 -13.46
CA GLU A 566 -8.79 -40.61 -14.15
C GLU A 566 -10.24 -40.07 -14.12
N LYS A 567 -11.21 -40.99 -14.34
CA LYS A 567 -12.64 -40.66 -14.27
C LYS A 567 -13.06 -40.17 -12.89
N LEU A 568 -12.51 -40.75 -11.82
CA LEU A 568 -12.79 -40.36 -10.44
C LEU A 568 -12.27 -38.94 -10.14
N GLU A 569 -11.07 -38.59 -10.65
CA GLU A 569 -10.51 -37.25 -10.51
C GLU A 569 -11.32 -36.22 -11.30
N LEU A 570 -11.72 -36.54 -12.53
CA LEU A 570 -12.60 -35.65 -13.32
C LEU A 570 -13.95 -35.43 -12.66
N LEU A 571 -14.54 -36.46 -12.01
CA LEU A 571 -15.79 -36.30 -11.25
C LEU A 571 -15.64 -35.41 -10.00
N LYS A 572 -14.50 -35.44 -9.33
CA LYS A 572 -14.22 -34.52 -8.23
C LYS A 572 -14.16 -33.08 -8.74
N THR A 573 -13.38 -32.82 -9.78
CA THR A 573 -13.24 -31.52 -10.43
C THR A 573 -14.59 -31.01 -10.95
N LEU A 574 -15.39 -31.86 -11.56
CA LEU A 574 -16.74 -31.53 -12.01
C LEU A 574 -17.63 -31.06 -10.87
N LYS A 575 -17.59 -31.72 -9.72
CA LYS A 575 -18.36 -31.36 -8.53
C LYS A 575 -17.95 -30.00 -7.98
N GLU A 576 -16.65 -29.73 -7.90
CA GLU A 576 -16.10 -28.47 -7.42
C GLU A 576 -16.48 -27.31 -8.35
N TRP A 577 -16.27 -27.46 -9.65
CA TRP A 577 -16.58 -26.40 -10.61
C TRP A 577 -18.09 -26.15 -10.76
N THR A 578 -18.91 -27.19 -10.66
CA THR A 578 -20.38 -27.03 -10.62
C THR A 578 -20.84 -26.24 -9.38
N LYS A 579 -20.15 -26.44 -8.23
CA LYS A 579 -20.41 -25.65 -7.03
C LYS A 579 -20.00 -24.20 -7.22
N GLU A 580 -18.83 -23.95 -7.80
CA GLU A 580 -18.33 -22.59 -8.08
C GLU A 580 -19.27 -21.81 -9.02
N VAL A 581 -19.74 -22.44 -10.10
CA VAL A 581 -20.76 -21.85 -11.00
C VAL A 581 -22.02 -21.44 -10.23
N ARG A 582 -22.49 -22.28 -9.32
CA ARG A 582 -23.69 -21.99 -8.50
C ARG A 582 -23.45 -20.85 -7.51
N ASP A 583 -22.24 -20.74 -6.96
CA ASP A 583 -21.87 -19.70 -6.00
C ASP A 583 -21.71 -18.34 -6.72
N LEU A 584 -21.24 -18.30 -7.97
CA LEU A 584 -21.09 -17.11 -8.79
C LEU A 584 -22.45 -16.61 -9.37
N ASP A 585 -23.21 -17.50 -10.03
CA ASP A 585 -24.57 -17.20 -10.54
C ASP A 585 -25.47 -18.44 -10.44
N PRO A 586 -26.34 -18.54 -9.43
CA PRO A 586 -27.23 -19.68 -9.23
C PRO A 586 -28.20 -19.93 -10.41
N THR A 587 -28.39 -18.96 -11.28
CA THR A 587 -29.38 -19.02 -12.38
C THR A 587 -28.80 -19.63 -13.66
N ILE A 588 -27.48 -19.75 -13.81
CA ILE A 588 -26.85 -20.28 -15.04
C ILE A 588 -27.24 -21.73 -15.30
N LEU A 589 -27.18 -22.59 -14.28
CA LEU A 589 -27.54 -24.00 -14.41
C LEU A 589 -29.02 -24.19 -14.81
N GLN A 590 -29.92 -23.31 -14.35
CA GLN A 590 -31.35 -23.34 -14.70
C GLN A 590 -31.60 -22.89 -16.15
N ARG A 591 -30.88 -21.89 -16.64
CA ARG A 591 -31.00 -21.38 -18.02
C ARG A 591 -30.58 -22.40 -19.06
N HIS A 592 -29.45 -23.07 -18.81
CA HIS A 592 -28.93 -24.05 -19.76
C HIS A 592 -29.68 -25.39 -19.71
N SER A 593 -30.35 -25.72 -18.59
CA SER A 593 -31.25 -26.89 -18.55
C SER A 593 -32.58 -26.63 -19.31
N ALA A 594 -33.04 -25.39 -19.35
CA ALA A 594 -34.26 -25.00 -20.11
C ALA A 594 -34.04 -24.97 -21.64
N SER A 595 -32.81 -24.71 -22.10
CA SER A 595 -32.47 -24.69 -23.53
C SER A 595 -32.34 -26.07 -24.19
N VAL A 596 -32.23 -27.14 -23.39
CA VAL A 596 -32.15 -28.55 -23.88
C VAL A 596 -33.57 -29.18 -24.02
N GLY A 597 -34.60 -28.53 -23.50
CA GLY A 597 -35.99 -29.02 -23.52
C GLY A 597 -36.83 -28.64 -24.76
N ASP A 598 -36.32 -27.79 -25.66
CA ASP A 598 -37.07 -27.30 -26.83
C ASP A 598 -36.63 -27.93 -28.16
N THR A 599 -35.88 -29.02 -28.14
CA THR A 599 -35.51 -29.81 -29.33
C THR A 599 -35.79 -31.30 -29.09
N THR A 600 -37.07 -31.65 -28.91
CA THR A 600 -37.59 -33.02 -29.14
C THR A 600 -38.94 -32.88 -29.85
#